data_8d35b3790a20d649d486b90238e5ad01
#
_entry.id   8d35b3790a20d649d486b90238e5ad01
#
_cell.length_a   1.000
_cell.length_b   1.000
_cell.length_c   1.000
_cell.angle_alpha   90.00
_cell.angle_beta   90.00
_cell.angle_gamma   90.00
#
_symmetry.space_group_name_H-M   'P 1'
#
loop_
_entity.id
_entity.type
_entity.pdbx_description
1 polymer ?
#
loop_
_entity_poly.entity_id
_entity_poly.type
_entity_poly.pdbx_seq_one_letter_code
_entity_poly.pdbx_strand_id
1 'polypeptide(L)'
;MKTVFISGDENSVPAQYLQQIRDAGIELECKKCIGESEVEEFSKGADLIWMFGPNRGLTGDVLKRLPECKGIFRSGSGLDALPCADAEKLGIAVLNTPESIAECVAEHAVSLLFALIRQIPQFDARVRKGFNWGETPGLNWHISGRTLGLVGYGRIARFVETMVSGFRMKVIHFDPYSENSVPLDELLMQSDYVSLHCPLTDETRNLIDARRLKLMKKNALLVNTSRGPVVDEAALADAIRNGDIGGAALDVMTDEPPALDNPLFGLENVIITPHTAAFSADFEKNFWSCSVNKIIEFAGKVGK
;
A
#
# COMPACT_ATOMS: atom_id res chain seq x y z
N MET A 1 -18.44 -10.01 23.68
CA MET A 1 -17.13 -10.15 23.01
C MET A 1 -16.20 -9.08 23.54
N LYS A 2 -14.99 -9.49 23.96
CA LYS A 2 -13.94 -8.55 24.37
C LYS A 2 -13.00 -8.26 23.20
N THR A 3 -12.83 -6.98 22.88
CA THR A 3 -11.92 -6.50 21.83
C THR A 3 -10.85 -5.62 22.49
N VAL A 4 -9.60 -5.81 22.10
CA VAL A 4 -8.49 -4.94 22.51
C VAL A 4 -7.90 -4.23 21.30
N PHE A 5 -7.74 -2.91 21.40
CA PHE A 5 -7.05 -2.09 20.41
C PHE A 5 -5.63 -1.81 20.88
N ILE A 6 -4.63 -2.33 20.15
CA ILE A 6 -3.23 -2.33 20.57
C ILE A 6 -2.36 -1.25 19.95
N SER A 7 -2.90 -0.41 19.05
CA SER A 7 -2.11 0.60 18.32
C SER A 7 -2.18 2.01 18.92
N GLY A 8 -3.03 2.24 19.92
CA GLY A 8 -3.22 3.54 20.56
C GLY A 8 -4.12 3.47 21.78
N ASP A 9 -4.32 4.60 22.42
CA ASP A 9 -5.32 4.78 23.48
C ASP A 9 -6.72 5.14 22.91
N GLU A 10 -7.68 5.40 23.78
CA GLU A 10 -9.03 5.79 23.37
C GLU A 10 -9.05 7.08 22.55
N ASN A 11 -8.11 8.01 22.76
CA ASN A 11 -8.04 9.25 22.00
C ASN A 11 -7.56 9.02 20.54
N SER A 12 -7.01 7.86 20.27
CA SER A 12 -6.57 7.45 18.92
C SER A 12 -7.73 7.02 18.02
N VAL A 13 -8.92 6.85 18.56
CA VAL A 13 -10.15 6.48 17.85
C VAL A 13 -11.20 7.57 18.10
N PRO A 14 -11.82 8.17 17.06
CA PRO A 14 -12.84 9.19 17.28
C PRO A 14 -14.00 8.67 18.13
N ALA A 15 -14.44 9.47 19.12
CA ALA A 15 -15.38 9.08 20.16
C ALA A 15 -16.69 8.46 19.62
N GLN A 16 -17.19 8.95 18.50
CA GLN A 16 -18.40 8.42 17.84
C GLN A 16 -18.26 6.93 17.45
N TYR A 17 -17.07 6.49 17.05
CA TYR A 17 -16.80 5.10 16.64
C TYR A 17 -16.59 4.20 17.85
N LEU A 18 -15.96 4.70 18.90
CA LEU A 18 -15.90 3.99 20.19
C LEU A 18 -17.31 3.74 20.74
N GLN A 19 -18.19 4.75 20.64
CA GLN A 19 -19.57 4.62 21.11
C GLN A 19 -20.34 3.56 20.30
N GLN A 20 -20.19 3.54 18.97
CA GLN A 20 -20.83 2.52 18.12
C GLN A 20 -20.41 1.10 18.49
N ILE A 21 -19.13 0.86 18.83
CA ILE A 21 -18.64 -0.44 19.28
C ILE A 21 -19.29 -0.81 20.61
N ARG A 22 -19.34 0.14 21.56
CA ARG A 22 -19.95 -0.07 22.88
C ARG A 22 -21.47 -0.32 22.80
N ASP A 23 -22.17 0.43 21.95
CA ASP A 23 -23.61 0.27 21.71
C ASP A 23 -23.96 -1.10 21.10
N ALA A 24 -23.01 -1.71 20.38
CA ALA A 24 -23.12 -3.08 19.88
C ALA A 24 -22.86 -4.15 20.97
N GLY A 25 -22.69 -3.77 22.24
CA GLY A 25 -22.44 -4.68 23.36
C GLY A 25 -21.03 -5.28 23.35
N ILE A 26 -20.07 -4.62 22.71
CA ILE A 26 -18.68 -5.06 22.64
C ILE A 26 -17.88 -4.33 23.71
N GLU A 27 -17.21 -5.09 24.57
CA GLU A 27 -16.24 -4.57 25.52
C GLU A 27 -14.96 -4.18 24.76
N LEU A 28 -14.56 -2.91 24.82
CA LEU A 28 -13.40 -2.38 24.11
C LEU A 28 -12.43 -1.74 25.09
N GLU A 29 -11.21 -2.24 25.10
CA GLU A 29 -10.07 -1.66 25.79
C GLU A 29 -9.03 -1.17 24.78
N CYS A 30 -8.38 -0.02 25.03
CA CYS A 30 -7.42 0.61 24.12
C CYS A 30 -6.11 0.90 24.87
N LYS A 31 -5.00 0.44 24.31
CA LYS A 31 -3.65 0.72 24.83
C LYS A 31 -2.63 0.62 23.70
N LYS A 32 -1.70 1.57 23.63
CA LYS A 32 -0.54 1.42 22.76
C LYS A 32 0.42 0.40 23.35
N CYS A 33 0.58 -0.74 22.69
CA CYS A 33 1.48 -1.82 23.09
C CYS A 33 2.74 -1.83 22.22
N ILE A 34 3.90 -1.93 22.86
CA ILE A 34 5.21 -1.98 22.19
C ILE A 34 5.90 -3.27 22.61
N GLY A 35 6.09 -4.20 21.66
CA GLY A 35 6.74 -5.48 21.93
C GLY A 35 5.79 -6.58 22.43
N GLU A 36 6.31 -7.82 22.40
CA GLU A 36 5.52 -9.03 22.63
C GLU A 36 4.88 -9.09 24.01
N SER A 37 5.65 -8.79 25.07
CA SER A 37 5.17 -8.90 26.45
C SER A 37 3.97 -8.00 26.73
N GLU A 38 3.98 -6.76 26.20
CA GLU A 38 2.85 -5.84 26.39
C GLU A 38 1.62 -6.27 25.60
N VAL A 39 1.82 -6.74 24.35
CA VAL A 39 0.71 -7.26 23.53
C VAL A 39 0.09 -8.48 24.19
N GLU A 40 0.91 -9.44 24.65
CA GLU A 40 0.43 -10.64 25.36
C GLU A 40 -0.37 -10.28 26.60
N GLU A 41 0.21 -9.49 27.51
CA GLU A 41 -0.43 -9.15 28.79
C GLU A 41 -1.75 -8.40 28.57
N PHE A 42 -1.77 -7.42 27.67
CA PHE A 42 -2.96 -6.63 27.39
C PHE A 42 -4.05 -7.40 26.64
N SER A 43 -3.66 -8.42 25.86
CA SER A 43 -4.60 -9.20 25.05
C SER A 43 -5.15 -10.45 25.76
N LYS A 44 -4.79 -10.71 27.02
CA LYS A 44 -5.34 -11.84 27.78
C LYS A 44 -6.85 -11.76 27.89
N GLY A 45 -7.52 -12.85 27.55
CA GLY A 45 -8.98 -12.95 27.56
C GLY A 45 -9.70 -12.18 26.45
N ALA A 46 -8.98 -11.61 25.47
CA ALA A 46 -9.58 -10.94 24.34
C ALA A 46 -10.02 -11.93 23.26
N ASP A 47 -11.23 -11.75 22.73
CA ASP A 47 -11.71 -12.48 21.55
C ASP A 47 -11.15 -11.93 20.24
N LEU A 48 -10.90 -10.61 20.18
CA LEU A 48 -10.40 -9.92 19.00
C LEU A 48 -9.28 -8.95 19.35
N ILE A 49 -8.15 -9.06 18.65
CA ILE A 49 -7.05 -8.10 18.71
C ILE A 49 -7.14 -7.19 17.50
N TRP A 50 -7.38 -5.90 17.72
CA TRP A 50 -7.51 -4.88 16.70
C TRP A 50 -6.28 -3.98 16.66
N MET A 51 -5.82 -3.67 15.44
CA MET A 51 -4.69 -2.76 15.23
C MET A 51 -4.82 -1.94 13.95
N PHE A 52 -4.09 -0.85 13.85
CA PHE A 52 -3.73 -0.18 12.61
C PHE A 52 -2.23 0.09 12.55
N GLY A 53 -1.68 0.26 11.36
CA GLY A 53 -0.24 0.35 11.17
C GLY A 53 0.50 -0.95 11.52
N PRO A 54 1.82 -0.96 11.50
CA PRO A 54 2.63 -2.10 11.89
C PRO A 54 2.71 -2.21 13.43
N ASN A 55 2.60 -3.44 13.97
CA ASN A 55 2.90 -3.74 15.36
C ASN A 55 3.79 -4.98 15.43
N ARG A 56 5.04 -4.79 15.79
CA ARG A 56 6.04 -5.88 15.87
C ARG A 56 5.85 -6.79 17.08
N GLY A 57 5.00 -6.41 18.02
CA GLY A 57 4.70 -7.22 19.20
C GLY A 57 3.64 -8.30 18.98
N LEU A 58 2.83 -8.21 17.91
CA LEU A 58 1.85 -9.25 17.60
C LEU A 58 2.50 -10.32 16.70
N THR A 59 3.08 -11.33 17.33
CA THR A 59 3.77 -12.44 16.66
C THR A 59 2.98 -13.74 16.76
N GLY A 60 3.36 -14.76 15.97
CA GLY A 60 2.79 -16.09 16.07
C GLY A 60 2.99 -16.72 17.46
N ASP A 61 4.11 -16.44 18.12
CA ASP A 61 4.38 -16.96 19.46
C ASP A 61 3.49 -16.29 20.52
N VAL A 62 3.17 -15.01 20.37
CA VAL A 62 2.17 -14.33 21.21
C VAL A 62 0.79 -14.95 21.00
N LEU A 63 0.37 -15.20 19.76
CA LEU A 63 -0.92 -15.84 19.49
C LEU A 63 -1.08 -17.20 20.12
N LYS A 64 -0.03 -18.02 20.16
CA LYS A 64 -0.03 -19.35 20.84
C LYS A 64 -0.31 -19.25 22.34
N ARG A 65 0.00 -18.11 22.97
CA ARG A 65 -0.22 -17.85 24.40
C ARG A 65 -1.55 -17.16 24.71
N LEU A 66 -2.38 -16.93 23.70
CA LEU A 66 -3.69 -16.28 23.79
C LEU A 66 -4.80 -17.24 23.30
N PRO A 67 -5.13 -18.30 24.08
CA PRO A 67 -6.04 -19.34 23.63
C PRO A 67 -7.50 -18.85 23.44
N GLU A 68 -7.88 -17.72 24.02
CA GLU A 68 -9.20 -17.12 23.86
C GLU A 68 -9.34 -16.28 22.57
N CYS A 69 -8.20 -15.94 21.92
CA CYS A 69 -8.19 -15.12 20.73
C CYS A 69 -8.81 -15.85 19.55
N LYS A 70 -9.88 -15.29 19.00
CA LYS A 70 -10.63 -15.83 17.85
C LYS A 70 -10.35 -15.08 16.56
N GLY A 71 -9.82 -13.86 16.66
CA GLY A 71 -9.52 -13.04 15.51
C GLY A 71 -8.43 -12.02 15.75
N ILE A 72 -7.67 -11.73 14.68
CA ILE A 72 -6.78 -10.59 14.57
C ILE A 72 -7.26 -9.71 13.45
N PHE A 73 -7.36 -8.42 13.70
CA PHE A 73 -7.92 -7.45 12.77
C PHE A 73 -6.97 -6.28 12.56
N ARG A 74 -6.62 -6.00 11.32
CA ARG A 74 -5.89 -4.81 10.92
C ARG A 74 -6.76 -3.90 10.07
N SER A 75 -7.01 -2.69 10.54
CA SER A 75 -7.62 -1.65 9.71
C SER A 75 -6.72 -1.29 8.53
N GLY A 76 -7.29 -1.20 7.33
CA GLY A 76 -6.58 -1.00 6.08
C GLY A 76 -6.38 -2.30 5.27
N SER A 77 -5.56 -2.25 4.22
CA SER A 77 -5.45 -3.32 3.23
C SER A 77 -4.37 -4.37 3.52
N GLY A 78 -3.18 -3.93 3.96
CA GLY A 78 -2.03 -4.83 4.07
C GLY A 78 -2.14 -5.83 5.22
N LEU A 79 -1.70 -7.05 5.00
CA LEU A 79 -1.65 -8.12 6.00
C LEU A 79 -0.22 -8.56 6.34
N ASP A 80 0.76 -7.99 5.68
CA ASP A 80 2.19 -8.31 5.79
C ASP A 80 2.78 -8.10 7.20
N ALA A 81 2.13 -7.27 8.03
CA ALA A 81 2.51 -7.06 9.43
C ALA A 81 1.78 -8.00 10.42
N LEU A 82 0.94 -8.90 9.93
CA LEU A 82 0.22 -9.87 10.77
C LEU A 82 0.85 -11.27 10.64
N PRO A 83 0.84 -12.07 11.72
CA PRO A 83 1.31 -13.47 11.70
C PRO A 83 0.25 -14.38 11.07
N CYS A 84 -0.11 -14.15 9.79
CA CYS A 84 -1.22 -14.81 9.11
C CYS A 84 -1.09 -16.34 9.09
N ALA A 85 0.11 -16.86 8.79
CA ALA A 85 0.35 -18.31 8.73
C ALA A 85 0.20 -19.00 10.09
N ASP A 86 0.58 -18.32 11.18
CA ASP A 86 0.39 -18.86 12.53
C ASP A 86 -1.06 -18.73 12.98
N ALA A 87 -1.73 -17.64 12.66
CA ALA A 87 -3.16 -17.45 12.92
C ALA A 87 -4.00 -18.55 12.25
N GLU A 88 -3.71 -18.87 10.98
CA GLU A 88 -4.39 -19.95 10.25
C GLU A 88 -4.22 -21.31 10.95
N LYS A 89 -2.98 -21.67 11.36
CA LYS A 89 -2.70 -22.92 12.08
C LYS A 89 -3.43 -23.02 13.42
N LEU A 90 -3.69 -21.87 14.06
CA LEU A 90 -4.38 -21.77 15.33
C LEU A 90 -5.90 -21.63 15.17
N GLY A 91 -6.43 -21.57 13.95
CA GLY A 91 -7.85 -21.35 13.69
C GLY A 91 -8.31 -19.93 14.00
N ILE A 92 -7.39 -18.97 14.10
CA ILE A 92 -7.68 -17.57 14.38
C ILE A 92 -8.01 -16.85 13.08
N ALA A 93 -9.15 -16.16 13.02
CA ALA A 93 -9.56 -15.41 11.86
C ALA A 93 -8.65 -14.19 11.61
N VAL A 94 -8.21 -13.99 10.37
CA VAL A 94 -7.47 -12.79 9.96
C VAL A 94 -8.41 -11.86 9.20
N LEU A 95 -8.54 -10.62 9.67
CA LEU A 95 -9.49 -9.63 9.16
C LEU A 95 -8.76 -8.35 8.73
N ASN A 96 -9.27 -7.71 7.66
CA ASN A 96 -8.83 -6.40 7.22
C ASN A 96 -9.97 -5.61 6.55
N THR A 97 -9.70 -4.35 6.18
CA THR A 97 -10.64 -3.44 5.50
C THR A 97 -10.02 -2.82 4.25
N PRO A 98 -9.71 -3.62 3.21
CA PRO A 98 -9.10 -3.09 1.99
C PRO A 98 -10.01 -2.08 1.26
N GLU A 99 -11.33 -2.18 1.42
CA GLU A 99 -12.30 -1.26 0.85
C GLU A 99 -12.19 0.16 1.40
N SER A 100 -11.68 0.32 2.61
CA SER A 100 -11.62 1.61 3.29
C SER A 100 -10.63 2.61 2.66
N ILE A 101 -9.64 2.10 1.90
CA ILE A 101 -8.53 2.91 1.38
C ILE A 101 -8.28 2.70 -0.12
N ALA A 102 -8.94 1.73 -0.76
CA ALA A 102 -8.57 1.31 -2.10
C ALA A 102 -8.70 2.43 -3.14
N GLU A 103 -9.75 3.24 -3.05
CA GLU A 103 -9.97 4.34 -3.98
C GLU A 103 -8.94 5.45 -3.79
N CYS A 104 -8.65 5.87 -2.55
CA CYS A 104 -7.61 6.87 -2.27
C CYS A 104 -6.23 6.44 -2.77
N VAL A 105 -5.87 5.17 -2.57
CA VAL A 105 -4.58 4.64 -3.07
C VAL A 105 -4.55 4.63 -4.59
N ALA A 106 -5.66 4.32 -5.26
CA ALA A 106 -5.75 4.37 -6.71
C ALA A 106 -5.62 5.81 -7.24
N GLU A 107 -6.30 6.78 -6.62
CA GLU A 107 -6.19 8.22 -6.95
C GLU A 107 -4.75 8.71 -6.79
N HIS A 108 -4.08 8.32 -5.71
CA HIS A 108 -2.68 8.67 -5.47
C HIS A 108 -1.76 8.06 -6.52
N ALA A 109 -1.93 6.79 -6.88
CA ALA A 109 -1.17 6.12 -7.93
C ALA A 109 -1.32 6.81 -9.29
N VAL A 110 -2.56 7.20 -9.66
CA VAL A 110 -2.85 7.95 -10.89
C VAL A 110 -2.23 9.35 -10.83
N SER A 111 -2.31 10.02 -9.69
CA SER A 111 -1.71 11.35 -9.48
C SER A 111 -0.19 11.31 -9.62
N LEU A 112 0.48 10.32 -9.01
CA LEU A 112 1.92 10.09 -9.14
C LEU A 112 2.31 9.79 -10.58
N LEU A 113 1.55 8.93 -11.26
CA LEU A 113 1.77 8.59 -12.66
C LEU A 113 1.74 9.85 -13.54
N PHE A 114 0.73 10.69 -13.41
CA PHE A 114 0.60 11.90 -14.23
C PHE A 114 1.60 12.98 -13.85
N ALA A 115 1.93 13.12 -12.57
CA ALA A 115 2.99 14.01 -12.11
C ALA A 115 4.34 13.64 -12.73
N LEU A 116 4.63 12.33 -12.79
CA LEU A 116 5.87 11.80 -13.37
C LEU A 116 5.90 11.96 -14.89
N ILE A 117 4.83 11.57 -15.61
CA ILE A 117 4.71 11.72 -17.09
C ILE A 117 4.89 13.18 -17.49
N ARG A 118 4.31 14.12 -16.76
CA ARG A 118 4.31 15.53 -17.07
C ARG A 118 5.43 16.30 -16.37
N GLN A 119 6.29 15.63 -15.59
CA GLN A 119 7.42 16.22 -14.82
C GLN A 119 6.99 17.44 -14.00
N ILE A 120 5.79 17.37 -13.38
CA ILE A 120 5.20 18.53 -12.70
C ILE A 120 6.09 19.04 -11.55
N PRO A 121 6.59 18.19 -10.61
CA PRO A 121 7.44 18.65 -9.53
C PRO A 121 8.76 19.25 -10.02
N GLN A 122 9.33 18.68 -11.08
CA GLN A 122 10.59 19.13 -11.66
C GLN A 122 10.44 20.52 -12.29
N PHE A 123 9.36 20.75 -13.06
CA PHE A 123 9.11 22.07 -13.66
C PHE A 123 8.74 23.12 -12.61
N ASP A 124 7.94 22.78 -11.59
CA ASP A 124 7.66 23.70 -10.47
C ASP A 124 8.97 24.13 -9.78
N ALA A 125 9.85 23.16 -9.46
CA ALA A 125 11.13 23.43 -8.84
C ALA A 125 12.05 24.30 -9.71
N ARG A 126 12.06 24.09 -11.04
CA ARG A 126 12.84 24.93 -11.98
C ARG A 126 12.31 26.35 -12.06
N VAL A 127 11.00 26.53 -12.15
CA VAL A 127 10.38 27.87 -12.17
C VAL A 127 10.70 28.65 -10.92
N ARG A 128 10.61 28.04 -9.73
CA ARG A 128 10.94 28.68 -8.45
C ARG A 128 12.42 29.06 -8.32
N LYS A 129 13.32 28.36 -9.04
CA LYS A 129 14.75 28.67 -9.11
C LYS A 129 15.12 29.68 -10.20
N GLY A 130 14.16 30.23 -10.93
CA GLY A 130 14.38 31.24 -11.98
C GLY A 130 14.52 30.63 -13.38
N PHE A 131 13.60 29.73 -13.76
CA PHE A 131 13.55 29.14 -15.10
C PHE A 131 13.51 30.20 -16.19
N ASN A 132 14.37 30.05 -17.20
CA ASN A 132 14.37 30.90 -18.39
C ASN A 132 13.23 30.48 -19.34
N TRP A 133 12.20 31.32 -19.46
CA TRP A 133 11.03 31.08 -20.32
C TRP A 133 11.35 30.97 -21.82
N GLY A 134 12.55 31.34 -22.25
CA GLY A 134 13.05 31.17 -23.61
C GLY A 134 13.67 29.79 -23.88
N GLU A 135 13.90 28.98 -22.86
CA GLU A 135 14.43 27.64 -23.01
C GLU A 135 13.32 26.65 -23.41
N THR A 136 13.68 25.69 -24.28
CA THR A 136 12.78 24.59 -24.60
C THR A 136 12.79 23.59 -23.44
N PRO A 137 11.65 23.35 -22.77
CA PRO A 137 11.59 22.32 -21.75
C PRO A 137 11.83 20.95 -22.38
N GLY A 138 12.27 19.99 -21.56
CA GLY A 138 12.41 18.60 -21.99
C GLY A 138 11.10 18.03 -22.54
N LEU A 139 11.19 16.99 -23.36
CA LEU A 139 10.05 16.37 -24.01
C LEU A 139 9.22 15.57 -22.99
N ASN A 140 7.94 15.89 -22.91
CA ASN A 140 6.93 15.09 -22.22
C ASN A 140 6.13 14.26 -23.22
N TRP A 141 5.67 13.09 -22.79
CA TRP A 141 4.93 12.19 -23.65
C TRP A 141 3.41 12.44 -23.57
N HIS A 142 2.72 12.16 -24.67
CA HIS A 142 1.26 12.04 -24.64
C HIS A 142 0.87 10.80 -23.85
N ILE A 143 -0.24 10.89 -23.10
CA ILE A 143 -0.82 9.77 -22.36
C ILE A 143 -1.63 8.87 -23.30
N SER A 144 -2.40 9.49 -24.20
CA SER A 144 -3.26 8.80 -25.15
C SER A 144 -2.49 7.85 -26.06
N GLY A 145 -3.00 6.64 -26.23
CA GLY A 145 -2.40 5.59 -27.06
C GLY A 145 -1.23 4.84 -26.42
N ARG A 146 -0.86 5.20 -25.19
CA ARG A 146 0.18 4.50 -24.42
C ARG A 146 -0.38 3.30 -23.67
N THR A 147 0.50 2.35 -23.34
CA THR A 147 0.14 1.15 -22.59
C THR A 147 0.49 1.32 -21.13
N LEU A 148 -0.49 1.11 -20.24
CA LEU A 148 -0.32 0.99 -18.80
C LEU A 148 -0.37 -0.49 -18.43
N GLY A 149 0.69 -1.01 -17.83
CA GLY A 149 0.77 -2.33 -17.23
C GLY A 149 0.47 -2.28 -15.73
N LEU A 150 -0.51 -3.03 -15.27
CA LEU A 150 -0.87 -3.17 -13.86
C LEU A 150 -0.34 -4.49 -13.32
N VAL A 151 0.56 -4.45 -12.36
CA VAL A 151 1.12 -5.65 -11.70
C VAL A 151 0.37 -5.89 -10.39
N GLY A 152 -0.42 -6.98 -10.35
CA GLY A 152 -1.50 -7.18 -9.41
C GLY A 152 -2.80 -6.55 -9.93
N TYR A 153 -3.88 -7.34 -10.05
CA TYR A 153 -5.16 -6.86 -10.61
C TYR A 153 -6.30 -7.00 -9.60
N GLY A 154 -6.00 -6.58 -8.37
CA GLY A 154 -6.96 -6.51 -7.28
C GLY A 154 -7.85 -5.25 -7.33
N ARG A 155 -8.43 -4.89 -6.20
CA ARG A 155 -9.36 -3.76 -6.04
C ARG A 155 -8.75 -2.42 -6.49
N ILE A 156 -7.53 -2.11 -6.04
CA ILE A 156 -6.84 -0.84 -6.36
C ILE A 156 -6.57 -0.74 -7.86
N ALA A 157 -6.03 -1.79 -8.47
CA ALA A 157 -5.72 -1.79 -9.90
C ALA A 157 -6.97 -1.58 -10.77
N ARG A 158 -8.12 -2.13 -10.38
CA ARG A 158 -9.40 -1.94 -11.07
C ARG A 158 -9.91 -0.50 -10.96
N PHE A 159 -9.71 0.17 -9.82
CA PHE A 159 -9.98 1.60 -9.70
C PHE A 159 -9.05 2.41 -10.60
N VAL A 160 -7.75 2.12 -10.61
CA VAL A 160 -6.78 2.78 -11.50
C VAL A 160 -7.20 2.64 -12.96
N GLU A 161 -7.55 1.43 -13.43
CA GLU A 161 -8.04 1.20 -14.79
C GLU A 161 -9.28 2.04 -15.11
N THR A 162 -10.25 2.07 -14.19
CA THR A 162 -11.45 2.89 -14.33
C THR A 162 -11.12 4.38 -14.44
N MET A 163 -10.23 4.90 -13.57
CA MET A 163 -9.83 6.30 -13.57
C MET A 163 -9.10 6.73 -14.84
N VAL A 164 -8.27 5.85 -15.40
CA VAL A 164 -7.51 6.17 -16.63
C VAL A 164 -8.29 5.90 -17.93
N SER A 165 -9.48 5.33 -17.87
CA SER A 165 -10.27 4.94 -19.05
C SER A 165 -10.52 6.11 -20.02
N GLY A 166 -10.76 7.32 -19.49
CA GLY A 166 -10.98 8.55 -20.29
C GLY A 166 -9.75 9.06 -21.03
N PHE A 167 -8.55 8.58 -20.69
CA PHE A 167 -7.30 9.02 -21.32
C PHE A 167 -6.89 8.21 -22.56
N ARG A 168 -7.73 7.26 -22.98
CA ARG A 168 -7.51 6.40 -24.15
C ARG A 168 -6.18 5.63 -24.07
N MET A 169 -5.79 5.20 -22.89
CA MET A 169 -4.66 4.29 -22.66
C MET A 169 -5.10 2.85 -22.97
N LYS A 170 -4.16 2.03 -23.43
CA LYS A 170 -4.33 0.58 -23.44
C LYS A 170 -3.91 0.08 -22.04
N VAL A 171 -4.81 -0.62 -21.34
CA VAL A 171 -4.48 -1.24 -20.06
C VAL A 171 -4.29 -2.75 -20.26
N ILE A 172 -3.20 -3.28 -19.71
CA ILE A 172 -2.92 -4.72 -19.60
C ILE A 172 -2.54 -5.03 -18.16
N HIS A 173 -2.77 -6.25 -17.71
CA HIS A 173 -2.43 -6.61 -16.33
C HIS A 173 -1.76 -7.98 -16.20
N PHE A 174 -0.98 -8.13 -15.15
CA PHE A 174 -0.47 -9.39 -14.63
C PHE A 174 -1.03 -9.64 -13.24
N ASP A 175 -1.71 -10.77 -13.08
CA ASP A 175 -2.15 -11.29 -11.79
C ASP A 175 -2.35 -12.80 -11.93
N PRO A 176 -1.70 -13.65 -11.12
CA PRO A 176 -1.80 -15.11 -11.25
C PRO A 176 -3.23 -15.64 -11.01
N TYR A 177 -4.12 -14.84 -10.41
CA TYR A 177 -5.49 -15.22 -10.09
C TYR A 177 -6.52 -14.54 -10.99
N SER A 178 -6.09 -13.76 -12.00
CA SER A 178 -7.01 -13.06 -12.89
C SER A 178 -7.07 -13.71 -14.26
N GLU A 179 -8.28 -13.78 -14.84
CA GLU A 179 -8.48 -14.10 -16.24
C GLU A 179 -7.88 -12.99 -17.13
N ASN A 180 -7.44 -13.35 -18.34
CA ASN A 180 -6.80 -12.44 -19.29
C ASN A 180 -5.50 -11.78 -18.79
N SER A 181 -4.89 -12.35 -17.75
CA SER A 181 -3.56 -11.96 -17.27
C SER A 181 -2.51 -12.25 -18.34
N VAL A 182 -1.66 -11.27 -18.64
CA VAL A 182 -0.49 -11.49 -19.51
C VAL A 182 0.72 -11.86 -18.67
N PRO A 183 1.70 -12.64 -19.19
CA PRO A 183 2.93 -12.90 -18.45
C PRO A 183 3.64 -11.62 -18.02
N LEU A 184 4.21 -11.60 -16.81
CA LEU A 184 4.84 -10.39 -16.26
C LEU A 184 5.93 -9.81 -17.16
N ASP A 185 6.81 -10.64 -17.68
CA ASP A 185 7.91 -10.18 -18.54
C ASP A 185 7.36 -9.57 -19.84
N GLU A 186 6.28 -10.11 -20.40
CA GLU A 186 5.60 -9.53 -21.57
C GLU A 186 4.91 -8.20 -21.23
N LEU A 187 4.27 -8.09 -20.07
CA LEU A 187 3.69 -6.85 -19.58
C LEU A 187 4.76 -5.75 -19.52
N LEU A 188 5.92 -6.04 -18.96
CA LEU A 188 7.03 -5.08 -18.82
C LEU A 188 7.54 -4.62 -20.18
N MET A 189 7.72 -5.54 -21.14
CA MET A 189 8.16 -5.21 -22.50
C MET A 189 7.15 -4.37 -23.29
N GLN A 190 5.85 -4.57 -23.06
CA GLN A 190 4.80 -3.86 -23.79
C GLN A 190 4.44 -2.50 -23.18
N SER A 191 4.69 -2.30 -21.87
CA SER A 191 4.20 -1.14 -21.14
C SER A 191 5.07 0.10 -21.35
N ASP A 192 4.42 1.24 -21.54
CA ASP A 192 5.06 2.57 -21.44
C ASP A 192 5.07 3.03 -19.97
N TYR A 193 4.09 2.59 -19.20
CA TYR A 193 3.94 2.88 -17.79
C TYR A 193 3.61 1.58 -17.05
N VAL A 194 4.20 1.37 -15.88
CA VAL A 194 3.96 0.21 -15.01
C VAL A 194 3.54 0.69 -13.65
N SER A 195 2.45 0.17 -13.10
CA SER A 195 2.00 0.48 -11.75
C SER A 195 1.82 -0.80 -10.93
N LEU A 196 2.42 -0.82 -9.73
CA LEU A 196 2.49 -1.99 -8.87
C LEU A 196 1.38 -1.95 -7.82
N HIS A 197 0.58 -3.01 -7.77
CA HIS A 197 -0.58 -3.17 -6.87
C HIS A 197 -0.65 -4.57 -6.24
N CYS A 198 0.43 -5.36 -6.35
CA CYS A 198 0.52 -6.67 -5.74
C CYS A 198 0.90 -6.58 -4.25
N PRO A 199 0.49 -7.53 -3.40
CA PRO A 199 0.94 -7.61 -2.02
C PRO A 199 2.42 -7.98 -1.95
N LEU A 200 3.06 -7.76 -0.80
CA LEU A 200 4.39 -8.29 -0.51
C LEU A 200 4.26 -9.71 0.03
N THR A 201 4.84 -10.65 -0.71
CA THR A 201 5.00 -12.07 -0.35
C THR A 201 6.43 -12.51 -0.67
N ASP A 202 6.79 -13.74 -0.37
CA ASP A 202 8.10 -14.26 -0.76
C ASP A 202 8.28 -14.29 -2.29
N GLU A 203 7.20 -14.53 -3.05
CA GLU A 203 7.21 -14.55 -4.51
C GLU A 203 7.26 -13.16 -5.14
N THR A 204 6.78 -12.13 -4.44
CA THR A 204 6.75 -10.75 -4.94
C THR A 204 7.87 -9.88 -4.39
N ARG A 205 8.68 -10.38 -3.47
CA ARG A 205 9.88 -9.71 -3.00
C ARG A 205 10.89 -9.58 -4.14
N ASN A 206 11.37 -8.37 -4.39
CA ASN A 206 12.22 -8.03 -5.53
C ASN A 206 11.64 -8.52 -6.87
N LEU A 207 10.30 -8.50 -6.98
CA LEU A 207 9.62 -8.89 -8.21
C LEU A 207 10.11 -8.05 -9.39
N ILE A 208 10.39 -6.76 -9.16
CA ILE A 208 11.01 -5.86 -10.14
C ILE A 208 12.50 -5.74 -9.78
N ASP A 209 13.28 -6.65 -10.31
CA ASP A 209 14.73 -6.77 -10.15
C ASP A 209 15.49 -6.13 -11.34
N ALA A 210 16.82 -6.16 -11.29
CA ALA A 210 17.68 -5.62 -12.36
C ALA A 210 17.42 -6.25 -13.73
N ARG A 211 17.06 -7.56 -13.79
CA ARG A 211 16.73 -8.25 -15.04
C ARG A 211 15.42 -7.71 -15.62
N ARG A 212 14.40 -7.56 -14.80
CA ARG A 212 13.08 -7.08 -15.24
C ARG A 212 13.07 -5.60 -15.56
N LEU A 213 13.84 -4.78 -14.87
CA LEU A 213 14.05 -3.37 -15.22
C LEU A 213 14.62 -3.23 -16.65
N LYS A 214 15.54 -4.11 -17.06
CA LYS A 214 16.09 -4.13 -18.43
C LYS A 214 15.10 -4.61 -19.50
N LEU A 215 14.01 -5.30 -19.13
CA LEU A 215 12.94 -5.67 -20.06
C LEU A 215 12.00 -4.49 -20.36
N MET A 216 11.96 -3.50 -19.50
CA MET A 216 11.10 -2.32 -19.67
C MET A 216 11.60 -1.47 -20.85
N LYS A 217 10.69 -0.69 -21.43
CA LYS A 217 11.06 0.27 -22.48
C LYS A 217 11.99 1.35 -21.89
N LYS A 218 12.94 1.82 -22.68
CA LYS A 218 13.93 2.82 -22.26
C LYS A 218 13.34 4.09 -21.63
N ASN A 219 12.15 4.49 -22.02
CA ASN A 219 11.44 5.65 -21.46
C ASN A 219 10.25 5.24 -20.57
N ALA A 220 10.18 3.97 -20.17
CA ALA A 220 9.12 3.50 -19.31
C ALA A 220 9.20 4.14 -17.92
N LEU A 221 8.04 4.34 -17.30
CA LEU A 221 7.92 4.91 -15.96
C LEU A 221 7.31 3.87 -15.03
N LEU A 222 7.85 3.79 -13.80
CA LEU A 222 7.39 2.85 -12.77
C LEU A 222 6.72 3.61 -11.64
N VAL A 223 5.52 3.15 -11.21
CA VAL A 223 4.83 3.65 -10.01
C VAL A 223 4.70 2.53 -8.99
N ASN A 224 5.05 2.79 -7.74
CA ASN A 224 4.87 1.85 -6.65
C ASN A 224 4.12 2.49 -5.47
N THR A 225 2.87 2.09 -5.29
CA THR A 225 2.02 2.40 -4.12
C THR A 225 1.64 1.13 -3.35
N SER A 226 2.37 0.03 -3.58
CA SER A 226 2.12 -1.26 -2.94
C SER A 226 3.01 -1.46 -1.70
N ARG A 227 4.23 -1.98 -1.89
CA ARG A 227 5.26 -2.14 -0.86
C ARG A 227 6.65 -1.90 -1.45
N GLY A 228 7.52 -1.23 -0.69
CA GLY A 228 8.90 -0.96 -1.12
C GLY A 228 9.65 -2.19 -1.59
N PRO A 229 9.72 -3.28 -0.77
CA PRO A 229 10.47 -4.49 -1.13
C PRO A 229 9.95 -5.29 -2.34
N VAL A 230 8.88 -4.87 -3.00
CA VAL A 230 8.47 -5.43 -4.31
C VAL A 230 9.46 -5.03 -5.42
N VAL A 231 10.18 -3.93 -5.21
CA VAL A 231 11.21 -3.42 -6.13
C VAL A 231 12.57 -3.53 -5.47
N ASP A 232 13.57 -3.97 -6.20
CA ASP A 232 14.97 -3.82 -5.81
C ASP A 232 15.36 -2.35 -6.01
N GLU A 233 15.41 -1.57 -4.91
CA GLU A 233 15.67 -0.12 -4.95
C GLU A 233 17.06 0.22 -5.49
N ALA A 234 18.07 -0.60 -5.20
CA ALA A 234 19.41 -0.38 -5.71
C ALA A 234 19.44 -0.57 -7.24
N ALA A 235 18.84 -1.66 -7.71
CA ALA A 235 18.71 -1.92 -9.13
C ALA A 235 17.87 -0.84 -9.85
N LEU A 236 16.82 -0.35 -9.22
CA LEU A 236 15.99 0.74 -9.75
C LEU A 236 16.81 2.03 -9.90
N ALA A 237 17.58 2.40 -8.87
CA ALA A 237 18.43 3.59 -8.92
C ALA A 237 19.46 3.50 -10.04
N ASP A 238 20.09 2.34 -10.22
CA ASP A 238 21.06 2.10 -11.29
C ASP A 238 20.40 2.12 -12.68
N ALA A 239 19.23 1.50 -12.84
CA ALA A 239 18.50 1.51 -14.11
C ALA A 239 18.10 2.94 -14.53
N ILE A 240 17.71 3.78 -13.58
CA ILE A 240 17.36 5.18 -13.84
C ILE A 240 18.63 6.00 -14.19
N ARG A 241 19.73 5.84 -13.45
CA ARG A 241 21.02 6.54 -13.76
C ARG A 241 21.56 6.18 -15.13
N ASN A 242 21.45 4.91 -15.51
CA ASN A 242 21.93 4.42 -16.78
C ASN A 242 20.97 4.77 -17.95
N GLY A 243 19.78 5.27 -17.66
CA GLY A 243 18.74 5.56 -18.66
C GLY A 243 18.13 4.29 -19.26
N ASP A 244 18.15 3.18 -18.52
CA ASP A 244 17.47 1.94 -18.91
C ASP A 244 15.95 2.12 -18.83
N ILE A 245 15.47 2.93 -17.85
CA ILE A 245 14.08 3.40 -17.75
C ILE A 245 14.02 4.91 -17.55
N GLY A 246 12.86 5.51 -17.81
CA GLY A 246 12.64 6.95 -17.76
C GLY A 246 12.55 7.56 -16.37
N GLY A 247 12.12 6.83 -15.36
CA GLY A 247 11.97 7.32 -14.00
C GLY A 247 10.99 6.51 -13.15
N ALA A 248 10.81 6.91 -11.89
CA ALA A 248 9.91 6.23 -10.97
C ALA A 248 9.16 7.21 -10.04
N ALA A 249 7.99 6.77 -9.56
CA ALA A 249 7.25 7.44 -8.49
C ALA A 249 6.90 6.42 -7.40
N LEU A 250 7.34 6.68 -6.18
CA LEU A 250 7.31 5.73 -5.07
C LEU A 250 6.61 6.37 -3.87
N ASP A 251 5.52 5.78 -3.42
CA ASP A 251 4.89 6.15 -2.15
C ASP A 251 5.42 5.29 -1.00
N VAL A 252 6.10 4.21 -1.33
CA VAL A 252 6.62 3.22 -0.37
C VAL A 252 8.09 2.93 -0.63
N MET A 253 8.86 2.72 0.44
CA MET A 253 10.28 2.43 0.41
C MET A 253 10.58 1.10 1.11
N THR A 254 11.74 0.52 0.84
CA THR A 254 12.19 -0.72 1.51
C THR A 254 12.34 -0.52 3.01
N ASP A 255 12.96 0.59 3.38
CA ASP A 255 13.02 1.04 4.77
C ASP A 255 12.20 2.32 4.93
N GLU A 256 11.32 2.36 5.93
CA GLU A 256 10.48 3.51 6.26
C GLU A 256 10.67 3.88 7.74
N PRO A 257 11.31 5.04 8.04
CA PRO A 257 11.85 6.03 7.11
C PRO A 257 13.13 5.56 6.39
N PRO A 258 13.31 5.97 5.11
CA PRO A 258 14.52 5.64 4.36
C PRO A 258 15.76 6.37 4.90
N ALA A 259 16.93 5.78 4.70
CA ALA A 259 18.19 6.42 5.04
C ALA A 259 18.43 7.69 4.20
N LEU A 260 19.09 8.71 4.79
CA LEU A 260 19.31 10.01 4.12
C LEU A 260 20.21 9.91 2.89
N ASP A 261 21.02 8.87 2.78
CA ASP A 261 21.90 8.56 1.66
C ASP A 261 21.27 7.59 0.64
N ASN A 262 19.96 7.37 0.72
CA ASN A 262 19.25 6.51 -0.23
C ASN A 262 19.54 6.93 -1.68
N PRO A 263 19.98 6.01 -2.54
CA PRO A 263 20.45 6.32 -3.90
C PRO A 263 19.40 6.93 -4.82
N LEU A 264 18.13 6.85 -4.48
CA LEU A 264 17.02 7.44 -5.24
C LEU A 264 16.84 8.94 -5.00
N PHE A 265 17.29 9.47 -3.85
CA PHE A 265 17.07 10.88 -3.48
C PHE A 265 17.78 11.90 -4.37
N GLY A 266 18.86 11.51 -5.03
CA GLY A 266 19.62 12.38 -5.94
C GLY A 266 19.12 12.36 -7.40
N LEU A 267 18.04 11.63 -7.71
CA LEU A 267 17.58 11.45 -9.07
C LEU A 267 16.44 12.41 -9.41
N GLU A 268 16.64 13.29 -10.40
CA GLU A 268 15.63 14.30 -10.79
C GLU A 268 14.32 13.71 -11.32
N ASN A 269 14.38 12.52 -11.90
CA ASN A 269 13.22 11.82 -12.48
C ASN A 269 12.62 10.78 -11.53
N VAL A 270 12.81 10.98 -10.22
CA VAL A 270 12.16 10.20 -9.16
C VAL A 270 11.27 11.11 -8.31
N ILE A 271 10.05 10.67 -8.04
CA ILE A 271 9.11 11.28 -7.10
C ILE A 271 8.95 10.34 -5.92
N ILE A 272 9.05 10.86 -4.70
CA ILE A 272 8.87 10.07 -3.47
C ILE A 272 7.84 10.78 -2.58
N THR A 273 6.86 10.01 -2.08
CA THR A 273 5.90 10.45 -1.07
C THR A 273 5.98 9.54 0.16
N PRO A 274 5.70 10.02 1.37
CA PRO A 274 6.04 9.32 2.61
C PRO A 274 4.93 8.34 3.07
N HIS A 275 4.58 7.35 2.23
CA HIS A 275 3.57 6.32 2.47
C HIS A 275 2.20 6.94 2.84
N THR A 276 1.75 7.88 2.03
CA THR A 276 0.56 8.70 2.26
C THR A 276 -0.59 8.42 1.30
N ALA A 277 -0.46 7.43 0.43
CA ALA A 277 -1.46 7.11 -0.59
C ALA A 277 -2.86 6.86 -0.04
N ALA A 278 -2.97 6.36 1.19
CA ALA A 278 -4.26 6.12 1.84
C ALA A 278 -4.90 7.38 2.44
N PHE A 279 -4.12 8.45 2.67
CA PHE A 279 -4.59 9.63 3.42
C PHE A 279 -5.28 10.64 2.51
N SER A 280 -6.56 10.89 2.77
CA SER A 280 -7.38 11.93 2.13
C SER A 280 -8.22 12.63 3.19
N ALA A 281 -8.89 13.74 2.86
CA ALA A 281 -9.82 14.40 3.77
C ALA A 281 -10.97 13.47 4.21
N ASP A 282 -11.35 12.53 3.36
CA ASP A 282 -12.41 11.53 3.63
C ASP A 282 -11.88 10.24 4.28
N PHE A 283 -10.56 10.10 4.42
CA PHE A 283 -9.91 8.91 4.96
C PHE A 283 -10.48 8.49 6.32
N GLU A 284 -10.53 9.41 7.28
CA GLU A 284 -10.99 9.09 8.64
C GLU A 284 -12.38 8.46 8.65
N LYS A 285 -13.32 9.06 7.90
CA LYS A 285 -14.70 8.57 7.84
C LYS A 285 -14.75 7.14 7.29
N ASN A 286 -14.11 6.89 6.16
CA ASN A 286 -14.13 5.58 5.51
C ASN A 286 -13.39 4.54 6.33
N PHE A 287 -12.20 4.89 6.82
CA PHE A 287 -11.34 4.01 7.60
C PHE A 287 -12.01 3.51 8.89
N TRP A 288 -12.54 4.46 9.68
CA TRP A 288 -13.17 4.12 10.95
C TRP A 288 -14.53 3.43 10.77
N SER A 289 -15.36 3.89 9.82
CA SER A 289 -16.65 3.25 9.54
C SER A 289 -16.47 1.79 9.12
N CYS A 290 -15.56 1.51 8.18
CA CYS A 290 -15.29 0.14 7.74
C CYS A 290 -14.74 -0.71 8.90
N SER A 291 -13.85 -0.14 9.74
CA SER A 291 -13.25 -0.83 10.87
C SER A 291 -14.29 -1.22 11.90
N VAL A 292 -15.15 -0.29 12.31
CA VAL A 292 -16.23 -0.55 13.28
C VAL A 292 -17.23 -1.57 12.75
N ASN A 293 -17.66 -1.43 11.50
CA ASN A 293 -18.56 -2.40 10.88
C ASN A 293 -17.96 -3.80 10.86
N LYS A 294 -16.66 -3.94 10.58
CA LYS A 294 -15.95 -5.22 10.58
C LYS A 294 -15.91 -5.85 11.98
N ILE A 295 -15.65 -5.05 13.02
CA ILE A 295 -15.66 -5.51 14.42
C ILE A 295 -17.05 -5.99 14.81
N ILE A 296 -18.12 -5.24 14.50
CA ILE A 296 -19.50 -5.59 14.80
C ILE A 296 -19.94 -6.85 14.06
N GLU A 297 -19.58 -6.96 12.77
CA GLU A 297 -19.85 -8.16 11.96
C GLU A 297 -19.18 -9.40 12.58
N PHE A 298 -17.92 -9.27 12.99
CA PHE A 298 -17.19 -10.36 13.62
C PHE A 298 -17.80 -10.76 14.95
N ALA A 299 -18.21 -9.81 15.78
CA ALA A 299 -18.91 -10.07 17.04
C ALA A 299 -20.20 -10.88 16.85
N GLY A 300 -20.97 -10.57 15.82
CA GLY A 300 -22.18 -11.31 15.46
C GLY A 300 -21.93 -12.76 15.01
N LYS A 301 -20.72 -13.08 14.54
CA LYS A 301 -20.32 -14.45 14.16
C LYS A 301 -19.79 -15.27 15.34
N VAL A 302 -19.07 -14.63 16.26
CA VAL A 302 -18.45 -15.29 17.42
C VAL A 302 -19.42 -15.51 18.57
N GLY A 303 -20.49 -14.70 18.65
CA GLY A 303 -21.53 -14.80 19.69
C GLY A 303 -22.62 -15.84 19.40
N LYS A 304 -22.53 -16.55 18.28
CA LYS A 304 -23.40 -17.68 17.92
C LYS A 304 -22.66 -18.99 18.13
#